data_3fd89df088458c5c66ec10d52a343ba1
#
_entry.id   3fd89df088458c5c66ec10d52a343ba1
#
_cell.length_a   1.000
_cell.length_b   1.000
_cell.length_c   1.000
_cell.angle_alpha   90.00
_cell.angle_beta   90.00
_cell.angle_gamma   90.00
#
_symmetry.space_group_name_H-M   'P 1'
#
loop_
_entity.id
_entity.type
_entity.pdbx_description
1 polymer ?
#
loop_
_entity_poly.entity_id
_entity_poly.type
_entity_poly.pdbx_seq_one_letter_code
_entity_poly.pdbx_strand_id
1 'polypeptide(L)'
;HKDLMAGVDHAIALGIADPDRLGCCGVSAGGFHSCWIAATTHRFKAAVPENVLTNWVSFYGTADIGPVFAVREMGGKPHEVPENYRRCSPITYAHQCTTPTLLIVCEEDCRCPAEQAEQFYTTLKTNGCTVEMIRMPNSFHDDSTYGPFASRRVHNEALIEWMDKYVK
;
A
#
# COMPACT_ATOMS: atom_id res chain seq x y z
N HIS A 1 0.64 11.39 6.20
CA HIS A 1 0.91 11.78 4.81
C HIS A 1 1.66 13.12 4.71
N LYS A 2 1.22 14.17 5.40
CA LYS A 2 1.89 15.50 5.37
C LYS A 2 3.35 15.40 5.80
N ASP A 3 3.64 14.67 6.87
CA ASP A 3 4.99 14.48 7.37
C ASP A 3 5.87 13.71 6.39
N LEU A 4 5.31 12.69 5.72
CA LEU A 4 6.01 11.95 4.66
C LEU A 4 6.36 12.87 3.48
N MET A 5 5.41 13.70 3.04
CA MET A 5 5.67 14.64 1.93
C MET A 5 6.69 15.71 2.34
N ALA A 6 6.65 16.22 3.57
CA ALA A 6 7.66 17.14 4.08
C ALA A 6 9.06 16.50 4.14
N GLY A 7 9.14 15.21 4.50
CA GLY A 7 10.38 14.44 4.46
C GLY A 7 10.94 14.30 3.05
N VAL A 8 10.07 14.02 2.06
CA VAL A 8 10.46 13.98 0.64
C VAL A 8 10.96 15.35 0.16
N ASP A 9 10.23 16.43 0.49
CA ASP A 9 10.65 17.79 0.12
C ASP A 9 12.00 18.16 0.74
N HIS A 10 12.24 17.76 1.98
CA HIS A 10 13.52 17.96 2.64
C HIS A 10 14.66 17.19 1.97
N ALA A 11 14.44 15.92 1.61
CA ALA A 11 15.43 15.12 0.90
C ALA A 11 15.78 15.71 -0.48
N ILE A 12 14.78 16.26 -1.19
CA ILE A 12 14.98 16.96 -2.46
C ILE A 12 15.80 18.25 -2.22
N ALA A 13 15.44 19.04 -1.22
CA ALA A 13 16.14 20.29 -0.89
C ALA A 13 17.61 20.05 -0.50
N LEU A 14 17.93 18.90 0.09
CA LEU A 14 19.31 18.48 0.40
C LEU A 14 20.06 17.89 -0.80
N GLY A 15 19.43 17.74 -1.97
CA GLY A 15 20.01 17.10 -3.14
C GLY A 15 20.22 15.58 -3.01
N ILE A 16 19.54 14.93 -2.03
CA ILE A 16 19.59 13.47 -1.81
C ILE A 16 18.64 12.74 -2.76
N ALA A 17 17.47 13.35 -3.02
CA ALA A 17 16.44 12.78 -3.88
C ALA A 17 16.22 13.64 -5.13
N ASP A 18 16.07 12.97 -6.26
CA ASP A 18 15.68 13.59 -7.53
C ASP A 18 14.16 13.69 -7.61
N PRO A 19 13.56 14.90 -7.72
CA PRO A 19 12.12 15.07 -7.75
C PRO A 19 11.43 14.38 -8.94
N ASP A 20 12.15 14.13 -10.03
CA ASP A 20 11.63 13.47 -11.22
C ASP A 20 11.75 11.94 -11.18
N ARG A 21 12.41 11.40 -10.16
CA ARG A 21 12.74 9.98 -10.01
C ARG A 21 12.34 9.42 -8.64
N LEU A 22 11.13 9.71 -8.20
CA LEU A 22 10.61 9.23 -6.92
C LEU A 22 9.83 7.93 -7.10
N GLY A 23 10.17 6.92 -6.30
CA GLY A 23 9.39 5.70 -6.07
C GLY A 23 8.99 5.59 -4.60
N CYS A 24 7.91 4.86 -4.31
CA CYS A 24 7.52 4.54 -2.93
C CYS A 24 7.23 3.05 -2.77
N CYS A 25 7.61 2.50 -1.63
CA CYS A 25 7.34 1.11 -1.28
C CYS A 25 7.16 0.98 0.24
N GLY A 26 6.64 -0.15 0.67
CA GLY A 26 6.57 -0.47 2.07
C GLY A 26 5.57 -1.58 2.40
N VAL A 27 5.80 -2.23 3.53
CA VAL A 27 4.99 -3.33 4.06
C VAL A 27 4.05 -2.81 5.14
N SER A 28 2.84 -3.37 5.26
CA SER A 28 1.91 -3.08 6.37
C SER A 28 1.53 -1.59 6.43
N ALA A 29 1.87 -0.89 7.49
CA ALA A 29 1.70 0.57 7.57
C ALA A 29 2.42 1.31 6.42
N GLY A 30 3.61 0.83 5.99
CA GLY A 30 4.30 1.33 4.81
C GLY A 30 3.51 1.06 3.52
N GLY A 31 2.88 -0.10 3.40
CA GLY A 31 1.97 -0.45 2.32
C GLY A 31 0.74 0.45 2.28
N PHE A 32 0.11 0.70 3.44
CA PHE A 32 -0.98 1.67 3.58
C PHE A 32 -0.57 3.06 3.07
N HIS A 33 0.58 3.56 3.50
CA HIS A 33 1.07 4.86 3.06
C HIS A 33 1.43 4.89 1.57
N SER A 34 1.98 3.78 1.04
CA SER A 34 2.28 3.67 -0.40
C SER A 34 1.01 3.68 -1.25
N CYS A 35 -0.06 2.99 -0.83
CA CYS A 35 -1.37 3.06 -1.46
C CYS A 35 -1.96 4.49 -1.37
N TRP A 36 -1.83 5.13 -0.20
CA TRP A 36 -2.30 6.50 0.00
C TRP A 36 -1.58 7.48 -0.94
N ILE A 37 -0.25 7.40 -1.00
CA ILE A 37 0.59 8.22 -1.88
C ILE A 37 0.19 8.00 -3.33
N ALA A 38 0.11 6.74 -3.79
CA ALA A 38 -0.25 6.42 -5.17
C ALA A 38 -1.64 6.96 -5.56
N ALA A 39 -2.59 6.97 -4.63
CA ALA A 39 -3.96 7.40 -4.87
C ALA A 39 -4.18 8.93 -4.74
N THR A 40 -3.29 9.66 -4.05
CA THR A 40 -3.54 11.07 -3.68
C THR A 40 -2.49 12.07 -4.18
N THR A 41 -1.40 11.60 -4.81
CA THR A 41 -0.38 12.47 -5.40
C THR A 41 0.20 11.88 -6.68
N HIS A 42 0.63 12.72 -7.62
CA HIS A 42 1.23 12.31 -8.89
C HIS A 42 2.75 12.51 -8.91
N ARG A 43 3.38 12.68 -7.74
CA ARG A 43 4.83 12.93 -7.62
C ARG A 43 5.67 11.68 -7.86
N PHE A 44 5.10 10.50 -7.60
CA PHE A 44 5.83 9.24 -7.64
C PHE A 44 5.63 8.53 -8.98
N LYS A 45 6.71 8.00 -9.54
CA LYS A 45 6.73 7.29 -10.84
C LYS A 45 6.38 5.82 -10.70
N ALA A 46 6.56 5.25 -9.51
CA ALA A 46 6.21 3.86 -9.18
C ALA A 46 5.79 3.74 -7.72
N ALA A 47 4.92 2.76 -7.44
CA ALA A 47 4.56 2.35 -6.09
C ALA A 47 4.64 0.82 -5.96
N VAL A 48 5.20 0.33 -4.85
CA VAL A 48 5.21 -1.10 -4.50
C VAL A 48 4.66 -1.27 -3.08
N PRO A 49 3.34 -1.15 -2.90
CA PRO A 49 2.68 -1.41 -1.63
C PRO A 49 2.55 -2.90 -1.35
N GLU A 50 2.87 -3.33 -0.12
CA GLU A 50 2.90 -4.73 0.28
C GLU A 50 2.06 -4.98 1.52
N ASN A 51 1.34 -6.12 1.56
CA ASN A 51 0.52 -6.55 2.68
C ASN A 51 -0.29 -5.39 3.26
N VAL A 52 -1.12 -4.81 2.40
CA VAL A 52 -1.68 -3.46 2.56
C VAL A 52 -2.97 -3.44 3.38
N LEU A 53 -3.25 -2.28 3.97
CA LEU A 53 -4.57 -1.86 4.41
C LEU A 53 -5.07 -0.77 3.46
N THR A 54 -6.20 -0.98 2.81
CA THR A 54 -6.76 -0.02 1.84
C THR A 54 -8.18 0.43 2.17
N ASN A 55 -8.92 -0.41 2.91
CA ASN A 55 -10.31 -0.16 3.28
C ASN A 55 -10.52 -0.45 4.79
N TRP A 56 -10.59 0.59 5.59
CA TRP A 56 -10.78 0.48 7.03
C TRP A 56 -12.07 -0.23 7.43
N VAL A 57 -13.14 -0.13 6.62
CA VAL A 57 -14.43 -0.80 6.92
C VAL A 57 -14.30 -2.31 6.83
N SER A 58 -13.74 -2.83 5.72
CA SER A 58 -13.53 -4.27 5.59
C SER A 58 -12.44 -4.77 6.52
N PHE A 59 -11.36 -4.00 6.70
CA PHE A 59 -10.30 -4.31 7.66
C PHE A 59 -10.84 -4.52 9.09
N TYR A 60 -11.80 -3.69 9.53
CA TYR A 60 -12.45 -3.87 10.84
C TYR A 60 -13.03 -5.26 11.01
N GLY A 61 -13.61 -5.86 9.95
CA GLY A 61 -14.28 -7.15 10.01
C GLY A 61 -13.43 -8.36 9.60
N THR A 62 -12.31 -8.16 8.92
CA THR A 62 -11.52 -9.25 8.31
C THR A 62 -10.14 -9.44 8.92
N ALA A 63 -9.54 -8.39 9.49
CA ALA A 63 -8.21 -8.47 10.09
C ALA A 63 -8.27 -9.05 11.52
N ASP A 64 -7.22 -9.77 11.91
CA ASP A 64 -7.08 -10.35 13.26
C ASP A 64 -7.12 -9.30 14.39
N ILE A 65 -6.62 -8.09 14.14
CA ILE A 65 -6.64 -6.96 15.06
C ILE A 65 -7.75 -5.95 14.75
N GLY A 66 -8.54 -6.19 13.69
CA GLY A 66 -9.48 -5.23 13.11
C GLY A 66 -10.37 -4.54 14.14
N PRO A 67 -11.15 -5.25 14.97
CA PRO A 67 -12.08 -4.63 15.91
C PRO A 67 -11.43 -3.71 16.95
N VAL A 68 -10.23 -4.03 17.40
CA VAL A 68 -9.50 -3.24 18.41
C VAL A 68 -8.73 -2.10 17.75
N PHE A 69 -7.94 -2.43 16.73
CA PHE A 69 -7.06 -1.48 16.07
C PHE A 69 -7.85 -0.41 15.30
N ALA A 70 -8.82 -0.83 14.47
CA ALA A 70 -9.60 0.12 13.69
C ALA A 70 -10.42 1.08 14.57
N VAL A 71 -11.03 0.59 15.67
CA VAL A 71 -11.78 1.45 16.61
C VAL A 71 -10.88 2.49 17.23
N ARG A 72 -9.67 2.08 17.64
CA ARG A 72 -8.69 2.99 18.24
C ARG A 72 -8.25 4.09 17.26
N GLU A 73 -7.89 3.69 16.03
CA GLU A 73 -7.38 4.63 15.02
C GLU A 73 -8.48 5.55 14.47
N MET A 74 -9.70 5.04 14.31
CA MET A 74 -10.82 5.80 13.75
C MET A 74 -11.63 6.57 14.80
N GLY A 75 -11.45 6.26 16.09
CA GLY A 75 -12.15 6.92 17.20
C GLY A 75 -13.57 6.38 17.46
N GLY A 76 -13.94 5.22 16.92
CA GLY A 76 -15.23 4.56 17.10
C GLY A 76 -15.42 3.44 16.10
N LYS A 77 -16.54 2.72 16.21
CA LYS A 77 -16.89 1.63 15.27
C LYS A 77 -17.34 2.19 13.91
N PRO A 78 -17.35 1.38 12.83
CA PRO A 78 -17.72 1.85 11.49
C PRO A 78 -19.09 2.54 11.41
N HIS A 79 -20.08 2.06 12.16
CA HIS A 79 -21.42 2.65 12.16
C HIS A 79 -21.54 3.91 13.05
N GLU A 80 -20.60 4.13 13.96
CA GLU A 80 -20.55 5.30 14.85
C GLU A 80 -19.85 6.48 14.19
N VAL A 81 -18.77 6.20 13.43
CA VAL A 81 -17.93 7.22 12.78
C VAL A 81 -17.62 6.88 11.31
N PRO A 82 -18.66 6.62 10.47
CA PRO A 82 -18.46 6.11 9.10
C PRO A 82 -17.60 7.01 8.23
N GLU A 83 -17.65 8.31 8.42
CA GLU A 83 -16.88 9.27 7.63
C GLU A 83 -15.38 9.17 7.93
N ASN A 84 -14.97 8.87 9.18
CA ASN A 84 -13.57 8.63 9.50
C ASN A 84 -13.02 7.41 8.75
N TYR A 85 -13.79 6.31 8.75
CA TYR A 85 -13.43 5.11 7.98
C TYR A 85 -13.31 5.40 6.49
N ARG A 86 -14.28 6.11 5.89
CA ARG A 86 -14.27 6.46 4.48
C ARG A 86 -13.08 7.36 4.12
N ARG A 87 -12.92 8.50 4.81
CA ARG A 87 -11.89 9.49 4.48
C ARG A 87 -10.47 9.01 4.72
N CYS A 88 -10.26 8.03 5.63
CA CYS A 88 -8.95 7.47 5.94
C CYS A 88 -8.61 6.22 5.12
N SER A 89 -9.51 5.74 4.26
CA SER A 89 -9.30 4.56 3.41
C SER A 89 -8.69 4.96 2.06
N PRO A 90 -7.49 4.45 1.70
CA PRO A 90 -6.89 4.68 0.38
C PRO A 90 -7.80 4.31 -0.78
N ILE A 91 -8.63 3.28 -0.63
CA ILE A 91 -9.58 2.81 -1.65
C ILE A 91 -10.56 3.92 -2.09
N THR A 92 -10.90 4.84 -1.20
CA THR A 92 -11.78 5.98 -1.50
C THR A 92 -11.23 6.86 -2.63
N TYR A 93 -9.91 6.93 -2.74
CA TYR A 93 -9.19 7.78 -3.70
C TYR A 93 -8.55 6.98 -4.85
N ALA A 94 -8.60 5.67 -4.79
CA ALA A 94 -7.93 4.76 -5.72
C ALA A 94 -8.31 5.01 -7.21
N HIS A 95 -9.52 5.48 -7.47
CA HIS A 95 -9.99 5.82 -8.81
C HIS A 95 -9.19 6.98 -9.46
N GLN A 96 -8.45 7.77 -8.68
CA GLN A 96 -7.61 8.87 -9.17
C GLN A 96 -6.15 8.44 -9.42
N CYS A 97 -5.79 7.20 -9.06
CA CYS A 97 -4.44 6.71 -9.16
C CYS A 97 -4.01 6.57 -10.64
N THR A 98 -2.88 7.19 -10.97
CA THR A 98 -2.21 7.03 -12.28
C THR A 98 -0.82 6.47 -12.14
N THR A 99 -0.31 6.34 -10.91
CA THR A 99 1.03 5.82 -10.62
C THR A 99 1.08 4.32 -10.90
N PRO A 100 2.01 3.83 -11.74
CA PRO A 100 2.25 2.40 -11.93
C PRO A 100 2.46 1.70 -10.59
N THR A 101 1.63 0.72 -10.27
CA THR A 101 1.57 0.10 -8.94
C THR A 101 1.74 -1.41 -9.02
N LEU A 102 2.68 -1.96 -8.26
CA LEU A 102 2.84 -3.40 -8.03
C LEU A 102 2.40 -3.74 -6.61
N LEU A 103 1.34 -4.50 -6.46
CA LEU A 103 0.92 -5.03 -5.16
C LEU A 103 1.61 -6.36 -4.87
N ILE A 104 2.19 -6.51 -3.68
CA ILE A 104 2.74 -7.79 -3.21
C ILE A 104 1.91 -8.24 -2.02
N VAL A 105 1.41 -9.48 -2.07
CA VAL A 105 0.42 -10.01 -1.12
C VAL A 105 0.84 -11.37 -0.61
N CYS A 106 0.90 -11.52 0.70
CA CYS A 106 1.02 -12.81 1.37
C CYS A 106 -0.38 -13.41 1.59
N GLU A 107 -0.65 -14.60 1.05
CA GLU A 107 -2.01 -15.16 1.02
C GLU A 107 -2.54 -15.59 2.38
N GLU A 108 -1.67 -15.97 3.32
CA GLU A 108 -2.02 -16.37 4.69
C GLU A 108 -1.95 -15.19 5.69
N ASP A 109 -1.92 -13.97 5.17
CA ASP A 109 -1.86 -12.76 5.98
C ASP A 109 -3.23 -12.48 6.63
N CYS A 110 -3.31 -12.74 7.94
CA CYS A 110 -4.48 -12.39 8.75
C CYS A 110 -4.43 -10.95 9.30
N ARG A 111 -3.27 -10.29 9.26
CA ARG A 111 -3.09 -8.93 9.73
C ARG A 111 -3.59 -7.88 8.73
N CYS A 112 -3.18 -8.04 7.48
CA CYS A 112 -3.68 -7.29 6.34
C CYS A 112 -4.20 -8.28 5.28
N PRO A 113 -5.44 -8.77 5.43
CA PRO A 113 -5.98 -9.81 4.58
C PRO A 113 -5.88 -9.48 3.09
N ALA A 114 -5.65 -10.49 2.26
CA ALA A 114 -5.43 -10.35 0.82
C ALA A 114 -6.52 -9.53 0.10
N GLU A 115 -7.76 -9.57 0.60
CA GLU A 115 -8.87 -8.80 0.06
C GLU A 115 -8.63 -7.28 0.06
N GLN A 116 -7.82 -6.77 0.97
CA GLN A 116 -7.44 -5.36 1.02
C GLN A 116 -6.68 -4.95 -0.25
N ALA A 117 -5.76 -5.78 -0.71
CA ALA A 117 -5.03 -5.56 -1.95
C ALA A 117 -5.92 -5.84 -3.19
N GLU A 118 -6.76 -6.85 -3.13
CA GLU A 118 -7.67 -7.22 -4.23
C GLU A 118 -8.65 -6.09 -4.57
N GLN A 119 -9.22 -5.42 -3.55
CA GLN A 119 -10.09 -4.26 -3.73
C GLN A 119 -9.33 -3.12 -4.44
N PHE A 120 -8.12 -2.82 -3.97
CA PHE A 120 -7.30 -1.76 -4.53
C PHE A 120 -6.88 -2.08 -5.96
N TYR A 121 -6.36 -3.31 -6.21
CA TYR A 121 -6.03 -3.81 -7.55
C TYR A 121 -7.19 -3.66 -8.53
N THR A 122 -8.37 -4.15 -8.14
CA THR A 122 -9.57 -4.12 -8.98
C THR A 122 -9.94 -2.67 -9.35
N THR A 123 -9.88 -1.76 -8.37
CA THR A 123 -10.20 -0.35 -8.60
C THR A 123 -9.19 0.28 -9.55
N LEU A 124 -7.88 0.08 -9.34
CA LEU A 124 -6.85 0.60 -10.23
C LEU A 124 -7.02 0.05 -11.65
N LYS A 125 -7.21 -1.26 -11.78
CA LYS A 125 -7.34 -1.95 -13.06
C LYS A 125 -8.54 -1.47 -13.89
N THR A 126 -9.69 -1.34 -13.24
CA THR A 126 -10.93 -0.90 -13.91
C THR A 126 -10.90 0.57 -14.29
N ASN A 127 -10.07 1.38 -13.64
CA ASN A 127 -9.84 2.79 -14.00
C ASN A 127 -8.66 3.00 -14.98
N GLY A 128 -8.09 1.92 -15.53
CA GLY A 128 -7.05 2.00 -16.57
C GLY A 128 -5.64 2.30 -16.04
N CYS A 129 -5.42 2.26 -14.73
CA CYS A 129 -4.09 2.40 -14.16
C CYS A 129 -3.24 1.17 -14.47
N THR A 130 -1.94 1.37 -14.72
CA THR A 130 -0.98 0.27 -14.82
C THR A 130 -0.81 -0.38 -13.46
N VAL A 131 -1.32 -1.60 -13.29
CA VAL A 131 -1.26 -2.32 -12.03
C VAL A 131 -0.98 -3.81 -12.26
N GLU A 132 -0.09 -4.36 -11.45
CA GLU A 132 0.20 -5.79 -11.34
C GLU A 132 0.07 -6.23 -9.88
N MET A 133 -0.14 -7.53 -9.65
CA MET A 133 -0.22 -8.09 -8.30
C MET A 133 0.49 -9.44 -8.27
N ILE A 134 1.41 -9.57 -7.31
CA ILE A 134 2.08 -10.82 -6.98
C ILE A 134 1.43 -11.39 -5.72
N ARG A 135 0.99 -12.63 -5.78
CA ARG A 135 0.46 -13.38 -4.63
C ARG A 135 1.48 -14.43 -4.22
N MET A 136 1.87 -14.39 -2.96
CA MET A 136 2.80 -15.35 -2.37
C MET A 136 2.02 -16.39 -1.57
N PRO A 137 1.87 -17.60 -2.07
CA PRO A 137 1.14 -18.66 -1.37
C PRO A 137 1.91 -19.12 -0.13
N ASN A 138 1.18 -19.62 0.89
CA ASN A 138 1.75 -20.11 2.15
C ASN A 138 2.67 -19.09 2.83
N SER A 139 2.35 -17.81 2.73
CA SER A 139 3.14 -16.72 3.27
C SER A 139 2.30 -15.84 4.20
N PHE A 140 2.88 -15.46 5.34
CA PHE A 140 2.27 -14.65 6.39
C PHE A 140 2.72 -13.18 6.30
N HIS A 141 2.20 -12.34 7.18
CA HIS A 141 2.37 -10.88 7.14
C HIS A 141 3.81 -10.38 6.94
N ASP A 142 4.77 -11.00 7.61
CA ASP A 142 6.17 -10.56 7.59
C ASP A 142 7.07 -11.37 6.64
N ASP A 143 6.50 -12.31 5.86
CA ASP A 143 7.29 -13.28 5.11
C ASP A 143 8.02 -12.68 3.90
N SER A 144 7.58 -11.53 3.39
CA SER A 144 8.35 -10.78 2.40
C SER A 144 9.70 -10.29 2.95
N THR A 145 9.78 -10.07 4.26
CA THR A 145 10.97 -9.53 4.95
C THR A 145 11.72 -10.59 5.75
N TYR A 146 11.01 -11.41 6.53
CA TYR A 146 11.58 -12.36 7.49
C TYR A 146 11.30 -13.83 7.15
N GLY A 147 10.48 -14.09 6.14
CA GLY A 147 10.05 -15.42 5.76
C GLY A 147 11.09 -16.27 5.01
N PRO A 148 10.64 -17.35 4.37
CA PRO A 148 11.49 -18.24 3.58
C PRO A 148 12.30 -17.48 2.51
N PHE A 149 13.48 -17.99 2.21
CA PHE A 149 14.37 -17.39 1.20
C PHE A 149 13.67 -17.17 -0.15
N ALA A 150 12.82 -18.10 -0.58
CA ALA A 150 12.10 -18.01 -1.84
C ALA A 150 11.15 -16.78 -1.86
N SER A 151 10.39 -16.55 -0.78
CA SER A 151 9.48 -15.40 -0.65
C SER A 151 10.26 -14.09 -0.68
N ARG A 152 11.33 -13.99 0.11
CA ARG A 152 12.20 -12.81 0.15
C ARG A 152 12.86 -12.52 -1.19
N ARG A 153 13.26 -13.56 -1.93
CA ARG A 153 13.85 -13.39 -3.27
C ARG A 153 12.83 -12.82 -4.24
N VAL A 154 11.64 -13.42 -4.32
CA VAL A 154 10.54 -12.93 -5.20
C VAL A 154 10.22 -11.48 -4.89
N HIS A 155 10.09 -11.15 -3.60
CA HIS A 155 9.85 -9.78 -3.16
C HIS A 155 10.92 -8.80 -3.65
N ASN A 156 12.20 -9.09 -3.35
CA ASN A 156 13.29 -8.16 -3.69
C ASN A 156 13.47 -8.02 -5.22
N GLU A 157 13.41 -9.12 -5.97
CA GLU A 157 13.52 -9.11 -7.43
C GLU A 157 12.39 -8.27 -8.05
N ALA A 158 11.15 -8.52 -7.66
CA ALA A 158 9.98 -7.83 -8.18
C ALA A 158 9.99 -6.32 -7.84
N LEU A 159 10.38 -5.95 -6.62
CA LEU A 159 10.49 -4.56 -6.20
C LEU A 159 11.54 -3.83 -7.04
N ILE A 160 12.73 -4.41 -7.21
CA ILE A 160 13.82 -3.80 -7.99
C ILE A 160 13.41 -3.68 -9.46
N GLU A 161 12.88 -4.73 -10.06
CA GLU A 161 12.44 -4.72 -11.46
C GLU A 161 11.37 -3.67 -11.72
N TRP A 162 10.39 -3.52 -10.80
CA TRP A 162 9.34 -2.52 -10.92
C TRP A 162 9.88 -1.09 -10.82
N MET A 163 10.74 -0.83 -9.83
CA MET A 163 11.38 0.47 -9.67
C MET A 163 12.27 0.80 -10.87
N ASP A 164 13.08 -0.14 -11.34
CA ASP A 164 13.94 0.05 -12.52
C ASP A 164 13.13 0.33 -13.80
N LYS A 165 11.94 -0.22 -13.92
CA LYS A 165 11.08 -0.02 -15.07
C LYS A 165 10.49 1.38 -15.14
N TYR A 166 10.12 1.98 -14.00
CA TYR A 166 9.32 3.19 -13.97
C TYR A 166 10.00 4.42 -13.34
N VAL A 167 11.09 4.26 -12.57
CA VAL A 167 11.78 5.35 -11.83
C VAL A 167 13.06 5.81 -12.54
N LYS A 168 13.29 5.42 -13.78
CA LYS A 168 14.47 5.81 -14.60
C LYS A 168 14.45 7.26 -15.00
#